data_d974e7795598a6470bf5541a16878cb6
#
_entry.id   d974e7795598a6470bf5541a16878cb6
#
_cell.length_a   1.000
_cell.length_b   1.000
_cell.length_c   1.000
_cell.angle_alpha   90.00
_cell.angle_beta   90.00
_cell.angle_gamma   90.00
#
_symmetry.space_group_name_H-M   'P 1'
#
loop_
_entity.id
_entity.type
_entity.pdbx_description
1 polymer ?
#
loop_
_entity_poly.entity_id
_entity_poly.type
_entity_poly.pdbx_seq_one_letter_code
_entity_poly.pdbx_strand_id
1 'polypeptide(L)'
;MRKSVFLLSLFVLPLYMLLQAQEKTAPFWGKQEVYLMNQTEKTFHLVDALLKENPPSSGNPALARKAALQLLDGIFHDTRLDGSKTLSQFMESRLSGLLEDMQKPLEEGMKVYKLYNDGFIVKTKSVTVAFDL
;
A
#
# COMPACT_ATOMS: atom_id res chain seq x y z
N MET A 1 8.48 -38.11 -50.31
CA MET A 1 8.78 -37.19 -49.20
C MET A 1 7.77 -36.00 -49.05
N ARG A 2 6.54 -36.06 -49.53
CA ARG A 2 5.54 -34.92 -49.44
C ARG A 2 4.45 -35.11 -48.42
N LYS A 3 4.32 -36.29 -47.80
CA LYS A 3 3.20 -36.58 -46.86
C LYS A 3 3.48 -36.16 -45.41
N SER A 4 4.74 -36.01 -45.01
CA SER A 4 5.06 -35.67 -43.60
C SER A 4 4.94 -34.20 -43.27
N VAL A 5 5.06 -33.32 -44.26
CA VAL A 5 4.90 -31.86 -44.02
C VAL A 5 3.43 -31.46 -43.78
N PHE A 6 2.49 -32.19 -44.38
CA PHE A 6 1.06 -31.90 -44.24
C PHE A 6 0.51 -32.30 -42.87
N LEU A 7 1.08 -33.32 -42.26
CA LEU A 7 0.66 -33.76 -40.90
C LEU A 7 1.14 -32.80 -39.81
N LEU A 8 2.33 -32.20 -39.97
CA LEU A 8 2.86 -31.24 -39.01
C LEU A 8 2.06 -29.94 -38.94
N SER A 9 1.57 -29.47 -40.11
CA SER A 9 0.76 -28.24 -40.20
C SER A 9 -0.64 -28.41 -39.56
N LEU A 10 -1.17 -29.63 -39.53
CA LEU A 10 -2.49 -29.92 -38.96
C LEU A 10 -2.51 -29.87 -37.43
N PHE A 11 -1.35 -30.09 -36.77
CA PHE A 11 -1.22 -30.01 -35.32
C PHE A 11 -0.80 -28.64 -34.80
N VAL A 12 -0.07 -27.86 -35.58
CA VAL A 12 0.40 -26.53 -35.18
C VAL A 12 -0.72 -25.49 -35.20
N LEU A 13 -1.65 -25.58 -36.16
CA LEU A 13 -2.78 -24.64 -36.24
C LEU A 13 -3.73 -24.69 -35.01
N PRO A 14 -4.19 -25.87 -34.52
CA PRO A 14 -5.04 -25.91 -33.34
C PRO A 14 -4.30 -25.53 -32.08
N LEU A 15 -2.99 -25.79 -31.96
CA LEU A 15 -2.18 -25.34 -30.83
C LEU A 15 -2.04 -23.84 -30.78
N TYR A 16 -1.85 -23.19 -31.95
CA TYR A 16 -1.77 -21.72 -32.06
C TYR A 16 -3.13 -21.06 -31.75
N MET A 17 -4.23 -21.68 -32.17
CA MET A 17 -5.60 -21.22 -31.85
C MET A 17 -5.93 -21.37 -30.36
N LEU A 18 -5.45 -22.44 -29.70
CA LEU A 18 -5.58 -22.64 -28.27
C LEU A 18 -4.77 -21.63 -27.46
N LEU A 19 -3.57 -21.29 -27.88
CA LEU A 19 -2.75 -20.23 -27.26
C LEU A 19 -3.41 -18.84 -27.41
N GLN A 20 -4.00 -18.55 -28.56
CA GLN A 20 -4.71 -17.29 -28.77
C GLN A 20 -6.05 -17.22 -28.04
N ALA A 21 -6.71 -18.35 -27.80
CA ALA A 21 -7.95 -18.40 -27.03
C ALA A 21 -7.71 -18.11 -25.54
N GLN A 22 -6.53 -18.41 -25.01
CA GLN A 22 -6.14 -18.05 -23.64
C GLN A 22 -5.92 -16.54 -23.44
N GLU A 23 -5.49 -15.83 -24.48
CA GLU A 23 -5.34 -14.36 -24.40
C GLU A 23 -6.66 -13.58 -24.52
N LYS A 24 -7.73 -14.20 -25.05
CA LYS A 24 -9.00 -13.51 -25.33
C LYS A 24 -10.04 -13.58 -24.22
N THR A 25 -9.88 -14.40 -23.23
CA THR A 25 -10.71 -14.34 -22.04
C THR A 25 -10.11 -13.36 -21.06
N ALA A 26 -10.33 -12.07 -21.29
CA ALA A 26 -10.10 -11.08 -20.26
C ALA A 26 -10.86 -11.57 -19.02
N PRO A 27 -10.19 -11.75 -17.87
CA PRO A 27 -10.88 -12.18 -16.66
C PRO A 27 -12.04 -11.20 -16.41
N PHE A 28 -13.15 -11.69 -15.91
CA PHE A 28 -14.36 -10.92 -15.60
C PHE A 28 -14.06 -9.61 -14.81
N TRP A 29 -12.98 -9.60 -14.04
CA TRP A 29 -12.49 -8.49 -13.23
C TRP A 29 -11.56 -7.50 -13.99
N GLY A 30 -11.33 -7.70 -15.28
CA GLY A 30 -10.31 -6.96 -16.02
C GLY A 30 -8.88 -7.48 -15.73
N LYS A 31 -7.89 -6.61 -15.82
CA LYS A 31 -6.52 -6.97 -15.46
C LYS A 31 -6.41 -7.07 -13.94
N GLN A 32 -5.93 -8.20 -13.43
CA GLN A 32 -5.78 -8.47 -12.00
C GLN A 32 -4.97 -7.37 -11.28
N GLU A 33 -3.90 -6.89 -11.90
CA GLU A 33 -3.07 -5.83 -11.36
C GLU A 33 -3.85 -4.53 -11.14
N VAL A 34 -4.67 -4.13 -12.12
CA VAL A 34 -5.50 -2.92 -12.02
C VAL A 34 -6.56 -3.07 -10.94
N TYR A 35 -7.15 -4.26 -10.81
CA TYR A 35 -8.11 -4.54 -9.75
C TYR A 35 -7.47 -4.42 -8.37
N LEU A 36 -6.30 -5.04 -8.16
CA LEU A 36 -5.57 -5.00 -6.89
C LEU A 36 -5.16 -3.57 -6.53
N MET A 37 -4.63 -2.80 -7.49
CA MET A 37 -4.30 -1.39 -7.28
C MET A 37 -5.53 -0.58 -6.84
N ASN A 38 -6.66 -0.75 -7.49
CA ASN A 38 -7.90 -0.04 -7.13
C ASN A 38 -8.39 -0.42 -5.72
N GLN A 39 -8.23 -1.68 -5.29
CA GLN A 39 -8.58 -2.12 -3.94
C GLN A 39 -7.64 -1.50 -2.90
N THR A 40 -6.34 -1.48 -3.18
CA THR A 40 -5.33 -0.85 -2.33
C THR A 40 -5.63 0.64 -2.15
N GLU A 41 -5.93 1.37 -3.22
CA GLU A 41 -6.27 2.78 -3.17
C GLU A 41 -7.51 3.07 -2.31
N LYS A 42 -8.59 2.30 -2.52
CA LYS A 42 -9.79 2.41 -1.69
C LYS A 42 -9.51 2.14 -0.21
N THR A 43 -8.67 1.15 0.08
CA THR A 43 -8.29 0.82 1.45
C THR A 43 -7.46 1.93 2.08
N PHE A 44 -6.56 2.57 1.35
CA PHE A 44 -5.83 3.75 1.84
C PHE A 44 -6.76 4.90 2.18
N HIS A 45 -7.73 5.22 1.33
CA HIS A 45 -8.70 6.27 1.62
C HIS A 45 -9.52 5.96 2.88
N LEU A 46 -9.94 4.71 3.07
CA LEU A 46 -10.62 4.27 4.27
C LEU A 46 -9.74 4.41 5.52
N VAL A 47 -8.50 3.93 5.45
CA VAL A 47 -7.53 4.04 6.55
C VAL A 47 -7.29 5.51 6.91
N ASP A 48 -7.08 6.37 5.94
CA ASP A 48 -6.83 7.79 6.16
C ASP A 48 -8.03 8.48 6.85
N ALA A 49 -9.24 8.18 6.40
CA ALA A 49 -10.47 8.69 7.01
C ALA A 49 -10.62 8.21 8.47
N LEU A 50 -10.46 6.91 8.71
CA LEU A 50 -10.56 6.33 10.05
C LEU A 50 -9.50 6.88 11.02
N LEU A 51 -8.29 7.11 10.57
CA LEU A 51 -7.23 7.71 11.39
C LEU A 51 -7.49 9.18 11.72
N LYS A 52 -8.09 9.93 10.80
CA LYS A 52 -8.50 11.33 11.03
C LYS A 52 -9.67 11.44 12.01
N GLU A 53 -10.68 10.58 11.87
CA GLU A 53 -11.84 10.55 12.74
C GLU A 53 -11.52 10.03 14.14
N ASN A 54 -10.48 9.21 14.28
CA ASN A 54 -10.06 8.60 15.53
C ASN A 54 -8.61 8.99 15.85
N PRO A 55 -8.33 10.21 16.29
CA PRO A 55 -6.98 10.65 16.64
C PRO A 55 -6.42 9.85 17.82
N PRO A 56 -5.08 9.81 18.00
CA PRO A 56 -4.48 9.18 19.17
C PRO A 56 -5.00 9.83 20.45
N SER A 57 -5.38 9.01 21.42
CA SER A 57 -5.80 9.45 22.74
C SER A 57 -4.96 8.77 23.82
N SER A 58 -4.83 9.39 24.99
CA SER A 58 -4.13 8.81 26.15
C SER A 58 -4.91 7.67 26.83
N GLY A 59 -6.10 7.31 26.33
CA GLY A 59 -6.92 6.19 26.78
C GLY A 59 -6.82 4.96 25.90
N ASN A 60 -7.77 4.05 26.04
CA ASN A 60 -7.89 2.90 25.14
C ASN A 60 -8.05 3.40 23.71
N PRO A 61 -7.19 2.98 22.79
CA PRO A 61 -7.32 3.35 21.40
C PRO A 61 -8.68 2.89 20.89
N ALA A 62 -9.42 3.77 20.22
CA ALA A 62 -10.67 3.41 19.59
C ALA A 62 -10.46 2.18 18.71
N LEU A 63 -11.35 1.19 18.78
CA LEU A 63 -11.25 -0.03 17.98
C LEU A 63 -11.10 0.27 16.49
N ALA A 64 -11.76 1.32 16.01
CA ALA A 64 -11.65 1.80 14.63
C ALA A 64 -10.21 2.22 14.27
N ARG A 65 -9.49 2.92 15.18
CA ARG A 65 -8.10 3.29 14.97
C ARG A 65 -7.20 2.07 14.92
N LYS A 66 -7.39 1.11 15.84
CA LYS A 66 -6.63 -0.14 15.85
C LYS A 66 -6.84 -0.92 14.55
N ALA A 67 -8.09 -1.05 14.10
CA ALA A 67 -8.41 -1.73 12.85
C ALA A 67 -7.77 -1.03 11.63
N ALA A 68 -7.80 0.31 11.59
CA ALA A 68 -7.16 1.09 10.53
C ALA A 68 -5.64 0.85 10.49
N LEU A 69 -4.98 0.80 11.64
CA LEU A 69 -3.53 0.52 11.72
C LEU A 69 -3.22 -0.91 11.30
N GLN A 70 -4.05 -1.89 11.63
CA GLN A 70 -3.89 -3.28 11.18
C GLN A 70 -4.08 -3.43 9.66
N LEU A 71 -5.05 -2.71 9.07
CA LEU A 71 -5.23 -2.67 7.62
C LEU A 71 -4.01 -2.06 6.93
N LEU A 72 -3.49 -0.97 7.48
CA LEU A 72 -2.30 -0.31 6.96
C LEU A 72 -1.09 -1.23 6.99
N ASP A 73 -0.89 -1.92 8.10
CA ASP A 73 0.19 -2.90 8.28
C ASP A 73 0.10 -4.02 7.24
N GLY A 74 -1.09 -4.60 7.03
CA GLY A 74 -1.33 -5.60 5.98
C GLY A 74 -0.98 -5.08 4.58
N ILE A 75 -1.35 -3.83 4.25
CA ILE A 75 -1.01 -3.23 2.96
C ILE A 75 0.51 -3.13 2.79
N PHE A 76 1.23 -2.70 3.81
CA PHE A 76 2.70 -2.57 3.75
C PHE A 76 3.40 -3.93 3.62
N HIS A 77 2.86 -4.98 4.19
CA HIS A 77 3.43 -6.33 4.09
C HIS A 77 3.11 -7.03 2.77
N ASP A 78 1.89 -6.88 2.29
CA ASP A 78 1.39 -7.66 1.15
C ASP A 78 1.61 -6.96 -0.20
N THR A 79 1.80 -5.63 -0.19
CA THR A 79 1.98 -4.86 -1.42
C THR A 79 3.47 -4.74 -1.73
N ARG A 80 3.86 -5.12 -2.95
CA ARG A 80 5.17 -4.72 -3.47
C ARG A 80 5.17 -3.21 -3.60
N LEU A 81 5.91 -2.56 -2.72
CA LEU A 81 6.02 -1.09 -2.65
C LEU A 81 6.68 -0.49 -3.89
N ASP A 82 7.45 -1.32 -4.62
CA ASP A 82 8.20 -0.94 -5.79
C ASP A 82 7.26 -0.50 -6.91
N GLY A 83 7.06 0.80 -7.01
CA GLY A 83 6.30 1.41 -8.09
C GLY A 83 4.83 1.73 -7.79
N SER A 84 4.32 1.51 -6.59
CA SER A 84 2.99 1.99 -6.23
C SER A 84 2.99 3.50 -5.99
N LYS A 85 2.53 4.27 -6.98
CA LYS A 85 2.40 5.73 -6.88
C LYS A 85 1.50 6.15 -5.72
N THR A 86 0.39 5.45 -5.51
CA THR A 86 -0.58 5.73 -4.43
C THR A 86 0.07 5.59 -3.06
N LEU A 87 0.87 4.53 -2.87
CA LEU A 87 1.58 4.31 -1.62
C LEU A 87 2.66 5.37 -1.38
N SER A 88 3.47 5.68 -2.39
CA SER A 88 4.48 6.74 -2.30
C SER A 88 3.84 8.07 -1.92
N GLN A 89 2.75 8.47 -2.57
CA GLN A 89 2.03 9.70 -2.25
C GLN A 89 1.45 9.70 -0.83
N PHE A 90 0.94 8.57 -0.36
CA PHE A 90 0.46 8.43 1.01
C PHE A 90 1.60 8.64 2.01
N MET A 91 2.74 7.98 1.82
CA MET A 91 3.92 8.11 2.68
C MET A 91 4.48 9.54 2.66
N GLU A 92 4.63 10.14 1.49
CA GLU A 92 5.10 11.52 1.31
C GLU A 92 4.21 12.51 2.06
N SER A 93 2.88 12.38 1.94
CA SER A 93 1.94 13.26 2.64
C SER A 93 2.05 13.16 4.15
N ARG A 94 2.25 11.95 4.69
CA ARG A 94 2.43 11.72 6.13
C ARG A 94 3.77 12.24 6.63
N LEU A 95 4.83 12.02 5.88
CA LEU A 95 6.17 12.51 6.21
C LEU A 95 6.21 14.05 6.19
N SER A 96 5.62 14.67 5.20
CA SER A 96 5.53 16.15 5.11
C SER A 96 4.79 16.73 6.33
N GLY A 97 3.64 16.17 6.69
CA GLY A 97 2.90 16.60 7.87
C GLY A 97 3.66 16.40 9.19
N LEU A 98 4.43 15.31 9.30
CA LEU A 98 5.32 15.07 10.44
C LEU A 98 6.41 16.14 10.51
N LEU A 99 7.11 16.41 9.40
CA LEU A 99 8.20 17.40 9.35
C LEU A 99 7.69 18.81 9.67
N GLU A 100 6.53 19.20 9.15
CA GLU A 100 5.88 20.47 9.48
C GLU A 100 5.55 20.56 10.98
N ASP A 101 5.00 19.50 11.58
CA ASP A 101 4.67 19.53 13.01
C ASP A 101 5.93 19.49 13.89
N MET A 102 6.98 18.84 13.44
CA MET A 102 8.29 18.84 14.12
C MET A 102 8.96 20.21 14.10
N GLN A 103 8.72 21.05 13.11
CA GLN A 103 9.28 22.42 13.04
C GLN A 103 8.56 23.40 13.97
N LYS A 104 7.31 23.13 14.34
CA LYS A 104 6.55 23.99 15.26
C LYS A 104 7.17 23.97 16.65
N PRO A 105 7.34 25.10 17.33
CA PRO A 105 7.83 25.12 18.69
C PRO A 105 6.87 24.35 19.61
N LEU A 106 7.43 23.70 20.61
CA LEU A 106 6.70 23.05 21.68
C LEU A 106 6.95 23.81 22.99
N GLU A 107 5.94 24.49 23.50
CA GLU A 107 6.09 25.33 24.68
C GLU A 107 6.15 24.50 25.96
N GLU A 108 5.31 23.46 26.06
CA GLU A 108 5.22 22.59 27.24
C GLU A 108 4.98 21.14 26.85
N GLY A 109 5.34 20.23 27.73
CA GLY A 109 5.07 18.80 27.58
C GLY A 109 6.00 18.09 26.62
N MET A 110 5.48 17.02 26.02
CA MET A 110 6.22 16.12 25.15
C MET A 110 5.29 15.65 24.01
N LYS A 111 5.81 15.60 22.81
CA LYS A 111 5.17 14.93 21.66
C LYS A 111 5.92 13.65 21.33
N VAL A 112 5.17 12.59 21.06
CA VAL A 112 5.71 11.32 20.59
C VAL A 112 5.11 11.03 19.23
N TYR A 113 5.99 10.84 18.26
CA TYR A 113 5.61 10.44 16.89
C TYR A 113 6.00 8.98 16.72
N LYS A 114 5.00 8.13 16.48
CA LYS A 114 5.22 6.73 16.11
C LYS A 114 5.42 6.68 14.60
N LEU A 115 6.58 6.19 14.18
CA LEU A 115 6.86 5.88 12.79
C LEU A 115 6.44 4.45 12.48
N TYR A 116 6.49 4.09 11.21
CA TYR A 116 6.21 2.73 10.82
C TYR A 116 7.20 1.75 11.48
N ASN A 117 6.70 0.57 11.81
CA ASN A 117 7.42 -0.45 12.53
C ASN A 117 7.78 -0.02 13.97
N ASP A 118 9.03 -0.01 14.36
CA ASP A 118 9.47 0.25 15.74
C ASP A 118 10.04 1.66 15.96
N GLY A 119 10.12 2.48 14.91
CA GLY A 119 10.66 3.83 14.99
C GLY A 119 9.81 4.80 15.78
N PHE A 120 10.47 5.63 16.61
CA PHE A 120 9.84 6.70 17.38
C PHE A 120 10.67 7.98 17.32
N ILE A 121 9.98 9.11 17.34
CA ILE A 121 10.59 10.41 17.59
C ILE A 121 9.91 11.01 18.83
N VAL A 122 10.72 11.42 19.79
CA VAL A 122 10.28 12.13 21.00
C VAL A 122 10.76 13.54 20.93
N LYS A 123 9.85 14.50 20.98
CA LYS A 123 10.13 15.93 20.96
C LYS A 123 9.68 16.57 22.26
N THR A 124 10.58 17.32 22.88
CA THR A 124 10.32 18.19 24.01
C THR A 124 10.59 19.66 23.60
N LYS A 125 10.43 20.59 24.52
CA LYS A 125 10.76 22.01 24.29
C LYS A 125 12.21 22.22 23.83
N SER A 126 13.15 21.45 24.37
CA SER A 126 14.59 21.68 24.18
C SER A 126 15.29 20.58 23.38
N VAL A 127 14.72 19.42 23.27
CA VAL A 127 15.39 18.25 22.68
C VAL A 127 14.43 17.47 21.80
N THR A 128 14.95 16.98 20.68
CA THR A 128 14.29 15.98 19.83
C THR A 128 15.20 14.77 19.70
N VAL A 129 14.71 13.59 20.04
CA VAL A 129 15.44 12.32 19.98
C VAL A 129 14.67 11.35 19.09
N ALA A 130 15.39 10.67 18.23
CA ALA A 130 14.84 9.63 17.39
C ALA A 130 15.42 8.26 17.79
N PHE A 131 14.59 7.25 17.74
CA PHE A 131 14.92 5.87 18.07
C PHE A 131 14.53 4.99 16.89
N ASP A 132 15.40 4.06 16.58
CA ASP A 132 15.13 2.96 15.63
C ASP A 132 14.67 3.44 14.23
N LEU A 133 15.42 4.37 13.66
CA LEU A 133 15.16 4.96 12.32
C LEU A 133 15.89 4.20 11.21
#